data_d4127408a4ff4468f62caa780aa2020e
#
_entry.id   d4127408a4ff4468f62caa780aa2020e
#
_cell.length_a   1.000
_cell.length_b   1.000
_cell.length_c   1.000
_cell.angle_alpha   90.00
_cell.angle_beta   90.00
_cell.angle_gamma   90.00
#
_symmetry.space_group_name_H-M   'P 1'
#
loop_
_entity.id
_entity.type
_entity.pdbx_description
1 polymer ?
#
loop_
_entity_poly.entity_id
_entity_poly.type
_entity_poly.pdbx_seq_one_letter_code
_entity_poly.pdbx_strand_id
1 'polypeptide(L)'
;MPILKPKLEVPLSSPNLPVPIMFRSAVAPAEGIYPLHQHAWGEFVYSFSGVMEVKVADHHYLAPPQYGVWLPPQLQHVGLNRYEAHHCSLYVGPQLCSALPATPCAVTVSPLVRALLEHLRQQPPGQDATPQHTRLLQVLLDQLVTAPRAGSYLPTSDDPLLGTVL
;
A
#
# COMPACT_ATOMS: atom_id res chain seq x y z
N MET A 1 -3.90 -32.50 -5.28
CA MET A 1 -4.78 -31.44 -4.75
C MET A 1 -4.14 -30.09 -4.99
N PRO A 2 -4.86 -29.13 -5.55
CA PRO A 2 -4.32 -27.79 -5.67
C PRO A 2 -4.11 -27.20 -4.27
N ILE A 3 -2.93 -26.66 -4.01
CA ILE A 3 -2.63 -25.94 -2.77
C ILE A 3 -3.39 -24.63 -2.85
N LEU A 4 -4.36 -24.43 -1.95
CA LEU A 4 -5.09 -23.18 -1.86
C LEU A 4 -4.14 -22.10 -1.35
N LYS A 5 -4.05 -20.99 -2.09
CA LYS A 5 -3.30 -19.81 -1.64
C LYS A 5 -3.96 -19.22 -0.41
N PRO A 6 -3.18 -18.83 0.62
CA PRO A 6 -3.77 -18.21 1.79
C PRO A 6 -4.45 -16.90 1.42
N LYS A 7 -5.71 -16.79 1.80
CA LYS A 7 -6.52 -15.59 1.61
C LYS A 7 -6.27 -14.63 2.77
N LEU A 8 -5.77 -13.45 2.46
CA LEU A 8 -5.56 -12.41 3.46
C LEU A 8 -6.87 -11.64 3.69
N GLU A 9 -7.06 -11.15 4.91
CA GLU A 9 -8.24 -10.38 5.21
C GLU A 9 -8.14 -8.98 4.63
N VAL A 10 -9.18 -8.58 3.88
CA VAL A 10 -9.34 -7.20 3.49
C VAL A 10 -9.73 -6.42 4.74
N PRO A 11 -8.87 -5.48 5.19
CA PRO A 11 -9.20 -4.72 6.38
C PRO A 11 -10.35 -3.75 6.10
N LEU A 12 -11.18 -3.54 7.09
CA LEU A 12 -12.28 -2.58 7.09
C LEU A 12 -13.37 -2.90 6.06
N SER A 13 -14.36 -3.63 6.49
CA SER A 13 -15.61 -3.81 5.75
C SER A 13 -16.51 -2.57 5.81
N SER A 14 -16.16 -1.57 6.60
CA SER A 14 -16.91 -0.32 6.73
C SER A 14 -16.81 0.53 5.46
N PRO A 15 -17.87 1.23 5.03
CA PRO A 15 -17.80 2.14 3.89
C PRO A 15 -16.97 3.39 4.13
N ASN A 16 -16.65 3.72 5.38
CA ASN A 16 -15.91 4.92 5.75
C ASN A 16 -14.75 4.60 6.67
N LEU A 17 -13.66 5.37 6.53
CA LEU A 17 -12.57 5.31 7.50
C LEU A 17 -13.03 5.93 8.83
N PRO A 18 -12.68 5.31 9.98
CA PRO A 18 -13.01 5.88 11.29
C PRO A 18 -12.20 7.13 11.63
N VAL A 19 -11.09 7.36 10.94
CA VAL A 19 -10.18 8.51 11.15
C VAL A 19 -9.72 9.04 9.80
N PRO A 20 -9.24 10.30 9.70
CA PRO A 20 -8.81 10.85 8.41
C PRO A 20 -7.63 10.13 7.77
N ILE A 21 -6.70 9.64 8.57
CA ILE A 21 -5.53 8.87 8.11
C ILE A 21 -5.35 7.69 9.06
N MET A 22 -5.19 6.48 8.49
CA MET A 22 -5.04 5.26 9.28
C MET A 22 -3.81 4.48 8.81
N PHE A 23 -3.00 4.04 9.77
CA PHE A 23 -1.85 3.19 9.50
C PHE A 23 -2.16 1.76 9.93
N ARG A 24 -1.78 0.80 9.10
CA ARG A 24 -1.89 -0.63 9.39
C ARG A 24 -0.65 -1.35 8.87
N SER A 25 -0.10 -2.24 9.68
CA SER A 25 0.98 -3.14 9.24
C SER A 25 0.60 -4.58 9.49
N ALA A 26 1.17 -5.48 8.69
CA ALA A 26 0.93 -6.90 8.79
C ALA A 26 2.08 -7.69 8.17
N VAL A 27 2.21 -8.95 8.63
CA VAL A 27 3.09 -9.93 7.98
C VAL A 27 2.20 -10.81 7.11
N ALA A 28 2.45 -10.79 5.80
CA ALA A 28 1.74 -11.63 4.86
C ALA A 28 2.56 -12.90 4.61
N PRO A 29 1.99 -14.10 4.83
CA PRO A 29 2.69 -15.35 4.53
C PRO A 29 2.95 -15.48 3.03
N ALA A 30 3.92 -16.32 2.67
CA ALA A 30 4.23 -16.59 1.28
C ALA A 30 2.98 -16.99 0.48
N GLU A 31 2.91 -16.55 -0.77
CA GLU A 31 1.78 -16.78 -1.68
C GLU A 31 0.43 -16.26 -1.18
N GLY A 32 0.46 -15.23 -0.34
CA GLY A 32 -0.75 -14.58 0.13
C GLY A 32 -1.45 -13.79 -0.97
N ILE A 33 -2.76 -13.65 -0.83
CA ILE A 33 -3.57 -12.85 -1.74
C ILE A 33 -4.62 -12.05 -0.98
N TYR A 34 -4.62 -10.74 -1.21
CA TYR A 34 -5.74 -9.88 -0.87
C TYR A 34 -6.67 -9.88 -2.09
N PRO A 35 -7.89 -10.46 -1.99
CA PRO A 35 -8.75 -10.61 -3.15
C PRO A 35 -9.19 -9.27 -3.72
N LEU A 36 -9.67 -9.28 -4.96
CA LEU A 36 -10.14 -8.08 -5.65
C LEU A 36 -11.14 -7.32 -4.79
N HIS A 37 -10.85 -6.07 -4.54
CA HIS A 37 -11.68 -5.18 -3.74
C HIS A 37 -11.45 -3.72 -4.12
N GLN A 38 -12.30 -2.86 -3.61
CA GLN A 38 -12.15 -1.42 -3.69
C GLN A 38 -12.68 -0.79 -2.41
N HIS A 39 -12.25 0.43 -2.13
CA HIS A 39 -12.73 1.19 -0.97
C HIS A 39 -12.76 2.68 -1.28
N ALA A 40 -13.53 3.42 -0.48
CA ALA A 40 -13.77 4.85 -0.70
C ALA A 40 -12.58 5.74 -0.39
N TRP A 41 -11.55 5.21 0.23
CA TRP A 41 -10.34 5.96 0.63
C TRP A 41 -9.15 5.54 -0.23
N GLY A 42 -8.13 6.40 -0.25
CA GLY A 42 -6.86 6.10 -0.90
C GLY A 42 -5.99 5.21 -0.03
N GLU A 43 -5.04 4.54 -0.66
CA GLU A 43 -4.12 3.64 0.04
C GLU A 43 -2.71 3.78 -0.52
N PHE A 44 -1.74 3.97 0.39
CA PHE A 44 -0.33 3.87 0.08
C PHE A 44 0.20 2.55 0.64
N VAL A 45 0.72 1.69 -0.24
CA VAL A 45 1.24 0.37 0.12
C VAL A 45 2.75 0.40 0.12
N TYR A 46 3.37 -0.14 1.18
CA TYR A 46 4.82 -0.19 1.33
C TYR A 46 5.26 -1.51 1.96
N SER A 47 6.43 -2.01 1.57
CA SER A 47 7.02 -3.23 2.16
C SER A 47 8.31 -2.90 2.90
N PHE A 48 8.36 -3.27 4.18
CA PHE A 48 9.60 -3.19 4.98
C PHE A 48 10.58 -4.30 4.62
N SER A 49 10.05 -5.48 4.32
CA SER A 49 10.79 -6.63 3.84
C SER A 49 9.91 -7.43 2.90
N GLY A 50 10.52 -8.11 1.95
CA GLY A 50 9.80 -8.77 0.88
C GLY A 50 9.28 -7.76 -0.13
N VAL A 51 8.43 -8.23 -1.03
CA VAL A 51 7.84 -7.40 -2.09
C VAL A 51 6.34 -7.64 -2.12
N MET A 52 5.57 -6.57 -1.96
CA MET A 52 4.14 -6.60 -2.25
C MET A 52 3.91 -6.29 -3.72
N GLU A 53 2.98 -7.02 -4.32
CA GLU A 53 2.55 -6.81 -5.70
C GLU A 53 1.12 -6.31 -5.67
N VAL A 54 0.82 -5.31 -6.50
CA VAL A 54 -0.53 -4.77 -6.62
C VAL A 54 -0.95 -4.82 -8.09
N LYS A 55 -2.01 -5.54 -8.38
CA LYS A 55 -2.59 -5.62 -9.73
C LYS A 55 -3.80 -4.70 -9.82
N VAL A 56 -3.78 -3.85 -10.82
CA VAL A 56 -4.85 -2.92 -11.14
C VAL A 56 -5.11 -3.02 -12.63
N ALA A 57 -6.29 -3.48 -13.03
CA ALA A 57 -6.67 -3.61 -14.45
C ALA A 57 -5.50 -4.12 -15.32
N ASP A 58 -4.88 -3.24 -16.11
CA ASP A 58 -3.79 -3.58 -17.04
C ASP A 58 -2.39 -3.36 -16.47
N HIS A 59 -2.29 -2.99 -15.18
CA HIS A 59 -1.02 -2.61 -14.56
C HIS A 59 -0.68 -3.54 -13.40
N HIS A 60 0.61 -3.82 -13.27
CA HIS A 60 1.15 -4.63 -12.20
C HIS A 60 2.26 -3.84 -11.51
N TYR A 61 2.02 -3.40 -10.29
CA TYR A 61 2.99 -2.64 -9.51
C TYR A 61 3.71 -3.55 -8.54
N LEU A 62 5.01 -3.31 -8.38
CA LEU A 62 5.81 -3.93 -7.33
C LEU A 62 6.16 -2.87 -6.31
N ALA A 63 6.09 -3.22 -5.03
CA ALA A 63 6.50 -2.37 -3.92
C ALA A 63 7.69 -2.99 -3.20
N PRO A 64 8.92 -2.87 -3.76
CA PRO A 64 10.14 -3.16 -3.03
C PRO A 64 10.44 -2.02 -2.04
N PRO A 65 11.43 -2.18 -1.11
CA PRO A 65 11.67 -1.17 -0.08
C PRO A 65 12.01 0.25 -0.56
N GLN A 66 12.35 0.44 -1.85
CA GLN A 66 12.66 1.76 -2.40
C GLN A 66 11.44 2.53 -2.87
N TYR A 67 10.34 1.84 -3.13
CA TYR A 67 9.12 2.44 -3.69
C TYR A 67 7.89 1.96 -2.95
N GLY A 68 6.92 2.85 -2.82
CA GLY A 68 5.57 2.47 -2.45
C GLY A 68 4.65 2.59 -3.64
N VAL A 69 3.42 2.12 -3.49
CA VAL A 69 2.39 2.22 -4.51
C VAL A 69 1.23 3.03 -3.97
N TRP A 70 0.86 4.09 -4.68
CA TRP A 70 -0.32 4.88 -4.38
C TRP A 70 -1.51 4.36 -5.17
N LEU A 71 -2.61 4.10 -4.46
CA LEU A 71 -3.89 3.66 -5.01
C LEU A 71 -4.94 4.71 -4.66
N PRO A 72 -5.48 5.44 -5.65
CA PRO A 72 -6.53 6.43 -5.37
C PRO A 72 -7.84 5.79 -4.93
N PRO A 73 -8.76 6.59 -4.35
CA PRO A 73 -10.07 6.06 -3.92
C PRO A 73 -10.84 5.36 -5.03
N GLN A 74 -11.63 4.35 -4.67
CA GLN A 74 -12.54 3.60 -5.55
C GLN A 74 -11.83 2.77 -6.64
N LEU A 75 -10.53 2.57 -6.53
CA LEU A 75 -9.78 1.77 -7.49
C LEU A 75 -9.84 0.29 -7.13
N GLN A 76 -10.32 -0.55 -8.04
CA GLN A 76 -10.30 -2.01 -7.87
C GLN A 76 -8.86 -2.52 -7.96
N HIS A 77 -8.45 -3.32 -6.99
CA HIS A 77 -7.10 -3.87 -6.94
C HIS A 77 -7.02 -5.21 -6.22
N VAL A 78 -5.94 -5.94 -6.52
CA VAL A 78 -5.60 -7.21 -5.88
C VAL A 78 -4.19 -7.06 -5.32
N GLY A 79 -4.00 -7.44 -4.06
CA GLY A 79 -2.68 -7.50 -3.45
C GLY A 79 -2.15 -8.92 -3.44
N LEU A 80 -0.86 -9.09 -3.74
CA LEU A 80 -0.19 -10.38 -3.81
C LEU A 80 1.19 -10.30 -3.17
N ASN A 81 1.69 -11.43 -2.69
CA ASN A 81 3.09 -11.58 -2.33
C ASN A 81 3.53 -13.02 -2.61
N ARG A 82 4.66 -13.18 -3.30
CA ARG A 82 5.20 -14.52 -3.63
C ARG A 82 5.89 -15.15 -2.44
N TYR A 83 6.62 -14.35 -1.68
CA TYR A 83 7.33 -14.75 -0.49
C TYR A 83 6.76 -13.98 0.70
N GLU A 84 7.10 -14.40 1.91
CA GLU A 84 6.69 -13.66 3.10
C GLU A 84 7.09 -12.19 2.97
N ALA A 85 6.16 -11.30 3.28
CA ALA A 85 6.37 -9.87 3.23
C ALA A 85 5.86 -9.21 4.50
N HIS A 86 6.67 -8.30 5.05
CA HIS A 86 6.22 -7.43 6.12
C HIS A 86 5.88 -6.07 5.49
N HIS A 87 4.60 -5.75 5.47
CA HIS A 87 4.10 -4.58 4.74
C HIS A 87 3.25 -3.68 5.62
N CYS A 88 3.00 -2.49 5.12
CA CYS A 88 2.03 -1.58 5.71
C CYS A 88 1.17 -0.93 4.64
N SER A 89 0.03 -0.43 5.09
CA SER A 89 -0.85 0.44 4.32
C SER A 89 -1.12 1.71 5.11
N LEU A 90 -1.02 2.84 4.42
CA LEU A 90 -1.51 4.12 4.93
C LEU A 90 -2.80 4.44 4.20
N TYR A 91 -3.91 4.42 4.92
CA TYR A 91 -5.22 4.76 4.36
C TYR A 91 -5.46 6.25 4.51
N VAL A 92 -5.87 6.90 3.43
CA VAL A 92 -6.08 8.34 3.37
C VAL A 92 -7.53 8.62 3.02
N GLY A 93 -8.22 9.34 3.87
CA GLY A 93 -9.62 9.70 3.65
C GLY A 93 -9.80 10.48 2.34
N PRO A 94 -10.96 10.32 1.67
CA PRO A 94 -11.17 10.95 0.36
C PRO A 94 -10.98 12.46 0.36
N GLN A 95 -11.32 13.12 1.45
CA GLN A 95 -11.17 14.58 1.59
C GLN A 95 -9.71 15.04 1.59
N LEU A 96 -8.76 14.14 1.86
CA LEU A 96 -7.32 14.43 1.88
C LEU A 96 -6.60 13.98 0.60
N CYS A 97 -7.30 13.32 -0.32
CA CYS A 97 -6.69 12.76 -1.52
C CYS A 97 -6.54 13.77 -2.67
N SER A 98 -7.08 14.98 -2.55
CA SER A 98 -7.06 15.98 -3.63
C SER A 98 -5.65 16.39 -4.05
N ALA A 99 -4.68 16.35 -3.13
CA ALA A 99 -3.28 16.69 -3.41
C ALA A 99 -2.46 15.48 -3.90
N LEU A 100 -3.06 14.31 -3.96
CA LEU A 100 -2.42 13.08 -4.41
C LEU A 100 -2.87 12.73 -5.82
N PRO A 101 -2.11 11.89 -6.56
CA PRO A 101 -2.49 11.55 -7.94
C PRO A 101 -3.88 10.90 -8.04
N ALA A 102 -4.60 11.24 -9.11
CA ALA A 102 -5.89 10.64 -9.41
C ALA A 102 -5.77 9.25 -10.05
N THR A 103 -4.57 8.84 -10.41
CA THR A 103 -4.27 7.54 -11.00
C THR A 103 -3.24 6.81 -10.13
N PRO A 104 -3.22 5.46 -10.15
CA PRO A 104 -2.21 4.72 -9.40
C PRO A 104 -0.81 5.00 -9.92
N CYS A 105 0.16 5.03 -9.03
CA CYS A 105 1.56 5.26 -9.41
C CYS A 105 2.52 4.72 -8.35
N ALA A 106 3.74 4.46 -8.77
CA ALA A 106 4.84 4.20 -7.84
C ALA A 106 5.35 5.52 -7.27
N VAL A 107 5.67 5.52 -5.99
CA VAL A 107 6.14 6.70 -5.25
C VAL A 107 7.49 6.38 -4.63
N THR A 108 8.48 7.24 -4.84
CA THR A 108 9.79 7.08 -4.23
C THR A 108 9.70 7.29 -2.72
N VAL A 109 10.27 6.36 -1.96
CA VAL A 109 10.30 6.42 -0.51
C VAL A 109 11.63 7.00 -0.06
N SER A 110 11.60 8.22 0.49
CA SER A 110 12.77 8.88 1.05
C SER A 110 13.18 8.24 2.38
N PRO A 111 14.41 8.49 2.85
CA PRO A 111 14.82 8.05 4.19
C PRO A 111 13.90 8.55 5.30
N LEU A 112 13.39 9.78 5.19
CA LEU A 112 12.44 10.32 6.16
C LEU A 112 11.13 9.55 6.17
N VAL A 113 10.55 9.31 4.99
CA VAL A 113 9.30 8.54 4.86
C VAL A 113 9.49 7.14 5.44
N ARG A 114 10.60 6.48 5.09
CA ARG A 114 10.90 5.15 5.62
C ARG A 114 11.03 5.15 7.14
N ALA A 115 11.69 6.16 7.71
CA ALA A 115 11.84 6.27 9.17
C ALA A 115 10.49 6.48 9.85
N LEU A 116 9.62 7.28 9.27
CA LEU A 116 8.27 7.51 9.79
C LEU A 116 7.43 6.23 9.76
N LEU A 117 7.46 5.51 8.64
CA LEU A 117 6.75 4.24 8.51
C LEU A 117 7.28 3.20 9.49
N GLU A 118 8.61 3.10 9.64
CA GLU A 118 9.23 2.17 10.59
C GLU A 118 8.86 2.50 12.03
N HIS A 119 8.83 3.78 12.38
CA HIS A 119 8.39 4.23 13.70
C HIS A 119 6.95 3.82 13.98
N LEU A 120 6.06 4.03 13.02
CA LEU A 120 4.64 3.65 13.14
C LEU A 120 4.47 2.13 13.25
N ARG A 121 5.31 1.37 12.57
CA ARG A 121 5.30 -0.09 12.67
C ARG A 121 5.68 -0.56 14.07
N GLN A 122 6.69 0.06 14.66
CA GLN A 122 7.18 -0.29 16.00
C GLN A 122 6.26 0.23 17.11
N GLN A 123 5.62 1.36 16.89
CA GLN A 123 4.69 1.99 17.83
C GLN A 123 3.39 2.32 17.11
N PRO A 124 2.57 1.29 16.79
CA PRO A 124 1.36 1.52 16.03
C PRO A 124 0.38 2.39 16.78
N PRO A 125 -0.32 3.32 16.09
CA PRO A 125 -1.38 4.10 16.70
C PRO A 125 -2.45 3.18 17.27
N GLY A 126 -2.87 3.46 18.51
CA GLY A 126 -3.99 2.77 19.14
C GLY A 126 -5.33 3.21 18.52
N GLN A 127 -6.44 2.62 19.03
CA GLN A 127 -7.78 3.02 18.60
C GLN A 127 -8.07 4.48 18.93
N ASP A 128 -7.45 5.00 19.98
CA ASP A 128 -7.52 6.41 20.34
C ASP A 128 -6.26 7.10 19.85
N ALA A 129 -6.34 7.69 18.66
CA ALA A 129 -5.22 8.43 18.08
C ALA A 129 -4.86 9.61 18.99
N THR A 130 -3.62 9.60 19.50
CA THR A 130 -3.11 10.74 20.27
C THR A 130 -2.81 11.91 19.34
N PRO A 131 -2.77 13.17 19.85
CA PRO A 131 -2.35 14.30 19.04
C PRO A 131 -0.98 14.12 18.39
N GLN A 132 -0.06 13.43 19.07
CA GLN A 132 1.27 13.11 18.53
C GLN A 132 1.18 12.21 17.30
N HIS A 133 0.39 11.14 17.37
CA HIS A 133 0.18 10.26 16.24
C HIS A 133 -0.50 10.98 15.06
N THR A 134 -1.48 11.81 15.35
CA THR A 134 -2.17 12.60 14.33
C THR A 134 -1.19 13.52 13.58
N ARG A 135 -0.31 14.21 14.30
CA ARG A 135 0.71 15.07 13.69
C ARG A 135 1.70 14.27 12.85
N LEU A 136 2.12 13.10 13.35
CA LEU A 136 3.07 12.24 12.65
C LEU A 136 2.49 11.71 11.33
N LEU A 137 1.23 11.27 11.36
CA LEU A 137 0.52 10.84 10.17
C LEU A 137 0.33 11.98 9.16
N GLN A 138 0.09 13.19 9.64
CA GLN A 138 -0.03 14.37 8.78
C GLN A 138 1.29 14.70 8.10
N VAL A 139 2.40 14.66 8.83
CA VAL A 139 3.74 14.87 8.25
C VAL A 139 4.02 13.80 7.19
N LEU A 140 3.69 12.55 7.47
CA LEU A 140 3.87 11.47 6.51
C LEU A 140 3.07 11.72 5.23
N LEU A 141 1.80 12.14 5.35
CA LEU A 141 0.99 12.50 4.20
C LEU A 141 1.61 13.65 3.41
N ASP A 142 2.09 14.70 4.08
CA ASP A 142 2.74 15.84 3.44
C ASP A 142 3.96 15.39 2.62
N GLN A 143 4.74 14.45 3.14
CA GLN A 143 5.89 13.90 2.43
C GLN A 143 5.48 13.09 1.21
N LEU A 144 4.39 12.33 1.28
CA LEU A 144 3.89 11.56 0.14
C LEU A 144 3.35 12.48 -0.98
N VAL A 145 2.72 13.58 -0.61
CA VAL A 145 2.20 14.55 -1.58
C VAL A 145 3.33 15.13 -2.45
N THR A 146 4.49 15.40 -1.86
CA THR A 146 5.63 16.00 -2.56
C THR A 146 6.66 14.98 -3.04
N ALA A 147 6.51 13.71 -2.72
CA ALA A 147 7.48 12.69 -3.10
C ALA A 147 7.55 12.53 -4.63
N PRO A 148 8.78 12.31 -5.17
CA PRO A 148 8.93 12.04 -6.59
C PRO A 148 8.17 10.77 -6.98
N ARG A 149 7.47 10.84 -8.09
CA ARG A 149 6.80 9.68 -8.65
C ARG A 149 7.77 8.93 -9.54
N ALA A 150 7.92 7.63 -9.28
CA ALA A 150 8.69 6.79 -10.17
C ALA A 150 7.81 6.46 -11.38
N GLY A 151 8.30 6.74 -12.57
CA GLY A 151 7.56 6.50 -13.80
C GLY A 151 7.48 5.04 -14.23
N SER A 152 7.95 4.13 -13.39
CA SER A 152 8.03 2.72 -13.76
C SER A 152 7.01 1.89 -12.98
N TYR A 153 6.13 1.29 -13.71
CA TYR A 153 5.36 0.12 -13.29
C TYR A 153 5.72 -1.01 -14.24
N LEU A 154 5.55 -2.25 -13.77
CA LEU A 154 5.70 -3.39 -14.65
C LEU A 154 4.35 -3.67 -15.30
N PRO A 155 4.26 -3.61 -16.65
CA PRO A 155 3.01 -3.97 -17.30
C PRO A 155 2.69 -5.44 -16.99
N THR A 156 1.42 -5.75 -16.72
CA THR A 156 0.98 -7.13 -16.73
C THR A 156 1.07 -7.60 -18.16
N SER A 157 1.92 -8.57 -18.40
CA SER A 157 2.12 -9.08 -19.74
C SER A 157 1.85 -10.57 -19.76
N ASP A 158 1.13 -11.01 -20.78
CA ASP A 158 1.06 -12.42 -21.15
C ASP A 158 2.34 -12.88 -21.88
N ASP A 159 3.30 -11.98 -22.06
CA ASP A 159 4.59 -12.30 -22.65
C ASP A 159 5.40 -13.19 -21.69
N PRO A 160 5.73 -14.43 -22.07
CA PRO A 160 6.47 -15.33 -21.21
C PRO A 160 7.85 -14.80 -20.80
N LEU A 161 8.48 -13.97 -21.61
CA LEU A 161 9.78 -13.38 -21.31
C LEU A 161 9.69 -12.35 -20.20
N LEU A 162 8.65 -11.51 -20.19
CA LEU A 162 8.43 -10.56 -19.11
C LEU A 162 7.93 -11.24 -17.84
N GLY A 163 7.14 -12.30 -17.99
CA GLY A 163 6.65 -13.07 -16.86
C GLY A 163 7.75 -13.85 -16.13
N THR A 164 8.86 -14.18 -16.77
CA THR A 164 9.98 -14.92 -16.14
C THR A 164 11.01 -13.99 -15.49
N VAL A 165 11.03 -12.72 -15.85
CA VAL A 165 11.93 -11.71 -15.25
C VAL A 165 11.33 -11.11 -13.98
N LEU A 166 10.05 -11.26 -13.82
CA LEU A 166 9.29 -10.79 -12.66
C LEU A 166 9.17 -11.92 -11.62
#